data_a8b455de9082d28b180fd93a3e4163b3
#
_entry.id   a8b455de9082d28b180fd93a3e4163b3
#
_cell.length_a   1.000
_cell.length_b   1.000
_cell.length_c   1.000
_cell.angle_alpha   90.00
_cell.angle_beta   90.00
_cell.angle_gamma   90.00
#
_symmetry.space_group_name_H-M   'P 1'
#
loop_
_entity.id
_entity.type
_entity.pdbx_description
1 polymer ?
#
loop_
_entity_poly.entity_id
_entity_poly.type
_entity_poly.pdbx_seq_one_letter_code
_entity_poly.pdbx_strand_id
1 'polypeptide(L)'
;RPPSRAMAIANSASVTVSIAEETKGMFSLIFLVSWVDVFVSRGRTSDKLEILIEFDNDYLESATRLSIARTMLHETIHAFLLYNFFKDPTGEFKQGLNNFANSKGYTDLNAVIHNFMPQYVDAIGYSLATWNQAYGNSVNIPRSYFDDLAWGGLTFSQHNSTTNQYTWHDVFQELVPSETERIRIQNVINNEANDEYSAKGEPCN
;
A
#
# COMPACT_ATOMS: atom_id res chain seq x y z
N ARG A 1 10.47 28.04 20.20
CA ARG A 1 11.03 26.72 19.84
C ARG A 1 9.86 25.78 19.62
N PRO A 2 9.66 25.14 18.44
CA PRO A 2 8.69 24.09 18.28
C PRO A 2 9.18 22.81 18.99
N PRO A 3 8.29 21.99 19.56
CA PRO A 3 8.68 20.74 20.18
C PRO A 3 9.16 19.74 19.13
N SER A 4 10.24 19.05 19.45
CA SER A 4 10.91 18.08 18.59
C SER A 4 10.00 16.88 18.30
N ARG A 5 9.96 16.47 17.04
CA ARG A 5 9.26 15.30 16.44
C ARG A 5 9.77 13.92 16.93
N ALA A 6 10.37 13.84 18.09
CA ALA A 6 11.06 12.63 18.58
C ALA A 6 10.19 11.73 19.50
N MET A 7 8.86 11.94 19.59
CA MET A 7 8.05 11.24 20.60
C MET A 7 6.84 10.44 20.05
N ALA A 8 6.78 10.18 18.74
CA ALA A 8 5.65 9.47 18.12
C ALA A 8 5.93 7.99 17.77
N ILE A 9 7.10 7.42 18.15
CA ILE A 9 7.48 6.05 17.75
C ILE A 9 7.00 4.98 18.75
N ALA A 10 6.34 5.34 19.84
CA ALA A 10 6.08 4.40 20.95
C ALA A 10 4.82 3.51 20.79
N ASN A 11 4.03 3.67 19.71
CA ASN A 11 2.72 3.00 19.57
C ASN A 11 2.46 2.35 18.19
N SER A 12 3.48 1.86 17.46
CA SER A 12 3.25 1.16 16.20
C SER A 12 3.50 -0.34 16.34
N ALA A 13 2.62 -1.17 15.75
CA ALA A 13 2.87 -2.59 15.58
C ALA A 13 3.76 -2.79 14.33
N SER A 14 4.96 -3.35 14.50
CA SER A 14 5.89 -3.56 13.39
C SER A 14 5.92 -5.03 12.95
N VAL A 15 5.79 -5.26 11.63
CA VAL A 15 6.04 -6.55 11.00
C VAL A 15 7.34 -6.46 10.22
N THR A 16 8.36 -7.17 10.65
CA THR A 16 9.65 -7.21 9.95
C THR A 16 9.64 -8.32 8.92
N VAL A 17 9.71 -7.95 7.63
CA VAL A 17 9.97 -8.89 6.54
C VAL A 17 11.47 -8.85 6.25
N SER A 18 12.21 -9.83 6.79
CA SER A 18 13.66 -9.93 6.56
C SER A 18 13.95 -10.72 5.28
N ILE A 19 14.49 -10.05 4.27
CA ILE A 19 14.99 -10.68 3.06
C ILE A 19 16.53 -10.68 3.16
N ALA A 20 17.13 -11.86 3.35
CA ALA A 20 18.56 -12.00 3.60
C ALA A 20 19.34 -12.11 2.29
N GLU A 21 20.12 -11.08 1.93
CA GLU A 21 21.29 -11.18 1.05
C GLU A 21 22.23 -9.97 1.18
N GLU A 22 23.53 -10.18 0.87
CA GLU A 22 24.64 -9.27 1.16
C GLU A 22 24.87 -8.21 0.07
N THR A 23 24.76 -6.90 0.35
CA THR A 23 25.36 -5.82 -0.47
C THR A 23 25.69 -4.54 0.32
N LYS A 24 26.76 -3.85 -0.09
CA LYS A 24 27.34 -2.67 0.58
C LYS A 24 26.68 -1.34 0.20
N GLY A 25 26.23 -0.57 1.18
CA GLY A 25 25.81 0.82 1.07
C GLY A 25 24.50 1.13 1.81
N MET A 26 24.40 2.32 2.40
CA MET A 26 23.27 2.73 3.25
C MET A 26 22.34 3.65 2.49
N PHE A 27 21.08 3.23 2.29
CA PHE A 27 19.98 4.10 1.89
C PHE A 27 18.81 3.87 2.84
N SER A 28 18.15 4.94 3.26
CA SER A 28 16.86 4.86 3.95
C SER A 28 15.83 5.50 3.03
N LEU A 29 14.89 4.72 2.56
CA LEU A 29 13.72 5.20 1.81
C LEU A 29 12.49 5.03 2.71
N ILE A 30 11.83 6.14 3.00
CA ILE A 30 10.59 6.16 3.77
C ILE A 30 9.45 6.37 2.78
N PHE A 31 8.53 5.41 2.72
CA PHE A 31 7.29 5.55 1.98
C PHE A 31 6.17 5.81 2.99
N LEU A 32 5.62 7.02 2.95
CA LEU A 32 4.50 7.42 3.78
C LEU A 32 3.20 7.14 3.01
N VAL A 33 2.53 6.05 3.37
CA VAL A 33 1.09 5.89 3.12
C VAL A 33 0.40 6.29 4.42
N SER A 34 -0.73 6.99 4.38
CA SER A 34 -1.34 7.67 5.54
C SER A 34 -1.52 6.82 6.81
N TRP A 35 -1.37 5.49 6.71
CA TRP A 35 -1.67 4.53 7.77
C TRP A 35 -0.61 3.44 7.95
N VAL A 36 0.40 3.40 7.07
CA VAL A 36 1.47 2.40 7.11
C VAL A 36 2.76 3.01 6.60
N ASP A 37 3.84 2.82 7.33
CA ASP A 37 5.18 3.22 6.93
C ASP A 37 5.98 2.00 6.48
N VAL A 38 6.50 2.02 5.25
CA VAL A 38 7.43 1.01 4.76
C VAL A 38 8.84 1.59 4.80
N PHE A 39 9.66 1.02 5.65
CA PHE A 39 11.07 1.41 5.76
C PHE A 39 11.95 0.40 5.05
N VAL A 40 12.77 0.88 4.12
CA VAL A 40 13.87 0.11 3.57
C VAL A 40 15.15 0.59 4.23
N SER A 41 15.71 -0.19 5.13
CA SER A 41 16.98 0.14 5.78
C SER A 41 18.06 -0.85 5.37
N ARG A 42 19.28 -0.32 5.17
CA ARG A 42 20.50 -1.16 5.13
C ARG A 42 21.17 -1.06 6.49
N GLY A 43 21.30 -2.18 7.17
CA GLY A 43 22.02 -2.26 8.44
C GLY A 43 23.49 -1.84 8.30
N ARG A 44 24.02 -1.15 9.32
CA ARG A 44 25.43 -0.67 9.34
C ARG A 44 26.47 -1.79 9.32
N THR A 45 26.08 -3.03 9.56
CA THR A 45 26.99 -4.17 9.77
C THR A 45 26.63 -5.44 8.99
N SER A 46 25.51 -5.44 8.22
CA SER A 46 25.15 -6.58 7.37
C SER A 46 24.73 -6.08 6.00
N ASP A 47 25.17 -6.80 4.96
CA ASP A 47 24.79 -6.55 3.57
C ASP A 47 23.32 -6.97 3.28
N LYS A 48 22.48 -7.02 4.32
CA LYS A 48 21.08 -7.42 4.21
C LYS A 48 20.20 -6.21 3.89
N LEU A 49 19.33 -6.38 2.91
CA LEU A 49 18.20 -5.49 2.68
C LEU A 49 17.09 -5.92 3.63
N GLU A 50 16.76 -5.07 4.58
CA GLU A 50 15.62 -5.25 5.48
C GLU A 50 14.51 -4.32 5.03
N ILE A 51 13.31 -4.87 4.86
CA ILE A 51 12.10 -4.12 4.59
C ILE A 51 11.24 -4.26 5.82
N LEU A 52 11.00 -3.13 6.49
CA LEU A 52 10.16 -3.04 7.66
C LEU A 52 8.82 -2.45 7.25
N ILE A 53 7.73 -3.13 7.60
CA ILE A 53 6.37 -2.64 7.42
C ILE A 53 5.83 -2.31 8.80
N GLU A 54 5.52 -1.05 9.06
CA GLU A 54 4.95 -0.57 10.33
C GLU A 54 3.51 -0.13 10.12
N PHE A 55 2.61 -0.60 10.97
CA PHE A 55 1.21 -0.23 10.97
C PHE A 55 0.95 0.77 12.09
N ASP A 56 0.17 1.81 11.78
CA ASP A 56 -0.36 2.74 12.76
C ASP A 56 -1.38 2.01 13.66
N ASN A 57 -1.25 2.17 14.99
CA ASN A 57 -2.17 1.54 15.93
C ASN A 57 -3.59 2.07 15.81
N ASP A 58 -3.77 3.38 15.57
CA ASP A 58 -5.11 3.97 15.39
C ASP A 58 -5.81 3.34 14.16
N TYR A 59 -5.03 3.02 13.11
CA TYR A 59 -5.55 2.28 11.96
C TYR A 59 -5.92 0.84 12.32
N LEU A 60 -5.08 0.13 13.07
CA LEU A 60 -5.38 -1.25 13.48
C LEU A 60 -6.60 -1.33 14.40
N GLU A 61 -6.88 -0.29 15.19
CA GLU A 61 -8.04 -0.20 16.07
C GLU A 61 -9.32 0.18 15.31
N SER A 62 -9.22 0.96 14.23
CA SER A 62 -10.36 1.47 13.47
C SER A 62 -10.73 0.64 12.25
N ALA A 63 -9.77 -0.08 11.65
CA ALA A 63 -9.97 -0.79 10.40
C ALA A 63 -10.56 -2.19 10.61
N THR A 64 -11.30 -2.65 9.60
CA THR A 64 -11.72 -4.06 9.56
C THR A 64 -10.54 -4.99 9.28
N ARG A 65 -10.67 -6.25 9.64
CA ARG A 65 -9.70 -7.31 9.32
C ARG A 65 -9.46 -7.42 7.80
N LEU A 66 -10.48 -7.14 7.00
CA LEU A 66 -10.40 -7.16 5.54
C LEU A 66 -9.55 -6.00 5.01
N SER A 67 -9.70 -4.79 5.59
CA SER A 67 -8.87 -3.64 5.26
C SER A 67 -7.40 -3.88 5.63
N ILE A 68 -7.14 -4.45 6.81
CA ILE A 68 -5.78 -4.78 7.26
C ILE A 68 -5.15 -5.81 6.33
N ALA A 69 -5.87 -6.89 5.97
CA ALA A 69 -5.39 -7.91 5.03
C ALA A 69 -5.05 -7.30 3.66
N ARG A 70 -5.90 -6.38 3.14
CA ARG A 70 -5.63 -5.63 1.91
C ARG A 70 -4.35 -4.81 2.03
N THR A 71 -4.18 -4.08 3.13
CA THR A 71 -2.99 -3.27 3.36
C THR A 71 -1.73 -4.12 3.42
N MET A 72 -1.76 -5.28 4.10
CA MET A 72 -0.63 -6.22 4.12
C MET A 72 -0.25 -6.71 2.71
N LEU A 73 -1.23 -7.02 1.86
CA LEU A 73 -0.97 -7.42 0.46
C LEU A 73 -0.36 -6.27 -0.34
N HIS A 74 -0.87 -5.05 -0.18
CA HIS A 74 -0.36 -3.84 -0.81
C HIS A 74 1.12 -3.62 -0.46
N GLU A 75 1.45 -3.63 0.83
CA GLU A 75 2.83 -3.42 1.30
C GLU A 75 3.77 -4.56 0.91
N THR A 76 3.26 -5.79 0.82
CA THR A 76 4.03 -6.93 0.31
C THR A 76 4.43 -6.71 -1.16
N ILE A 77 3.54 -6.13 -1.98
CA ILE A 77 3.87 -5.80 -3.37
C ILE A 77 4.88 -4.65 -3.44
N HIS A 78 4.75 -3.62 -2.59
CA HIS A 78 5.79 -2.59 -2.45
C HIS A 78 7.14 -3.20 -2.12
N ALA A 79 7.19 -4.07 -1.12
CA ALA A 79 8.41 -4.78 -0.73
C ALA A 79 9.01 -5.59 -1.88
N PHE A 80 8.17 -6.33 -2.62
CA PHE A 80 8.59 -7.10 -3.79
C PHE A 80 9.16 -6.22 -4.91
N LEU A 81 8.48 -5.11 -5.24
CA LEU A 81 8.93 -4.20 -6.29
C LEU A 81 10.24 -3.51 -5.91
N LEU A 82 10.36 -3.06 -4.66
CA LEU A 82 11.59 -2.45 -4.15
C LEU A 82 12.75 -3.45 -4.11
N TYR A 83 12.50 -4.67 -3.64
CA TYR A 83 13.51 -5.71 -3.65
C TYR A 83 14.05 -5.95 -5.06
N ASN A 84 13.18 -6.14 -6.04
CA ASN A 84 13.61 -6.36 -7.41
C ASN A 84 14.29 -5.12 -8.02
N PHE A 85 13.83 -3.91 -7.69
CA PHE A 85 14.49 -2.69 -8.16
C PHE A 85 15.96 -2.57 -7.69
N PHE A 86 16.24 -2.99 -6.45
CA PHE A 86 17.57 -2.85 -5.86
C PHE A 86 18.46 -4.09 -6.05
N LYS A 87 17.86 -5.26 -6.25
CA LYS A 87 18.58 -6.55 -6.22
C LYS A 87 18.56 -7.31 -7.54
N ASP A 88 17.86 -6.81 -8.58
CA ASP A 88 17.87 -7.44 -9.89
C ASP A 88 19.32 -7.50 -10.45
N PRO A 89 19.92 -8.69 -10.56
CA PRO A 89 21.30 -8.85 -11.02
C PRO A 89 21.46 -8.54 -12.51
N THR A 90 20.37 -8.60 -13.27
CA THR A 90 20.36 -8.29 -14.72
C THR A 90 20.16 -6.79 -14.97
N GLY A 91 19.54 -6.08 -14.04
CA GLY A 91 19.12 -4.71 -14.18
C GLY A 91 17.90 -4.52 -15.09
N GLU A 92 17.33 -5.59 -15.63
CA GLU A 92 16.20 -5.54 -16.57
C GLU A 92 14.93 -5.00 -15.92
N PHE A 93 14.61 -5.42 -14.68
CA PHE A 93 13.48 -4.94 -13.93
C PHE A 93 13.61 -3.44 -13.64
N LYS A 94 14.78 -3.02 -13.16
CA LYS A 94 15.09 -1.60 -12.90
C LYS A 94 14.97 -0.77 -14.17
N GLN A 95 15.48 -1.27 -15.30
CA GLN A 95 15.38 -0.60 -16.59
C GLN A 95 13.91 -0.51 -17.05
N GLY A 96 13.13 -1.57 -16.91
CA GLY A 96 11.71 -1.58 -17.22
C GLY A 96 10.93 -0.54 -16.41
N LEU A 97 11.17 -0.47 -15.10
CA LEU A 97 10.52 0.51 -14.22
C LEU A 97 10.95 1.95 -14.54
N ASN A 98 12.23 2.19 -14.86
CA ASN A 98 12.71 3.50 -15.30
C ASN A 98 12.10 3.91 -16.66
N ASN A 99 11.95 2.98 -17.60
CA ASN A 99 11.30 3.25 -18.88
C ASN A 99 9.82 3.62 -18.68
N PHE A 100 9.12 2.93 -17.78
CA PHE A 100 7.75 3.29 -17.39
C PHE A 100 7.72 4.69 -16.78
N ALA A 101 8.57 4.99 -15.82
CA ALA A 101 8.69 6.31 -15.18
C ALA A 101 8.89 7.42 -16.23
N ASN A 102 9.86 7.23 -17.13
CA ASN A 102 10.18 8.20 -18.18
C ASN A 102 9.00 8.40 -19.15
N SER A 103 8.29 7.33 -19.52
CA SER A 103 7.15 7.41 -20.44
C SER A 103 5.97 8.20 -19.86
N LYS A 104 5.84 8.24 -18.53
CA LYS A 104 4.78 8.93 -17.79
C LYS A 104 5.25 10.27 -17.17
N GLY A 105 6.55 10.58 -17.23
CA GLY A 105 7.14 11.79 -16.64
C GLY A 105 7.29 11.76 -15.12
N TYR A 106 7.28 10.57 -14.50
CA TYR A 106 7.46 10.43 -13.06
C TYR A 106 8.94 10.56 -12.68
N THR A 107 9.22 11.36 -11.65
CA THR A 107 10.58 11.59 -11.14
C THR A 107 10.78 11.05 -9.72
N ASP A 108 9.70 10.73 -9.04
CA ASP A 108 9.70 10.16 -7.68
C ASP A 108 9.40 8.67 -7.72
N LEU A 109 10.23 7.86 -7.05
CA LEU A 109 10.09 6.39 -7.04
C LEU A 109 8.77 5.93 -6.42
N ASN A 110 8.26 6.63 -5.41
CA ASN A 110 6.98 6.32 -4.80
C ASN A 110 5.83 6.50 -5.81
N ALA A 111 5.82 7.62 -6.55
CA ALA A 111 4.85 7.84 -7.62
C ALA A 111 4.96 6.76 -8.73
N VAL A 112 6.20 6.37 -9.10
CA VAL A 112 6.43 5.29 -10.08
C VAL A 112 5.80 3.99 -9.59
N ILE A 113 6.07 3.58 -8.36
CA ILE A 113 5.58 2.32 -7.80
C ILE A 113 4.05 2.34 -7.70
N HIS A 114 3.43 3.38 -7.13
CA HIS A 114 1.98 3.47 -6.99
C HIS A 114 1.24 3.51 -8.34
N ASN A 115 1.84 4.06 -9.38
CA ASN A 115 1.26 4.03 -10.73
C ASN A 115 1.61 2.76 -11.52
N PHE A 116 2.59 1.98 -11.07
CA PHE A 116 2.91 0.67 -11.62
C PHE A 116 2.08 -0.46 -10.99
N MET A 117 1.75 -0.35 -9.70
CA MET A 117 1.01 -1.37 -8.94
C MET A 117 -0.41 -1.68 -9.42
N PRO A 118 -1.16 -0.80 -10.12
CA PRO A 118 -2.52 -1.13 -10.60
C PRO A 118 -2.61 -2.42 -11.42
N GLN A 119 -1.52 -2.86 -12.05
CA GLN A 119 -1.47 -4.16 -12.73
C GLN A 119 -1.67 -5.36 -11.81
N TYR A 120 -1.51 -5.19 -10.49
CA TYR A 120 -1.69 -6.24 -9.48
C TYR A 120 -3.06 -6.20 -8.80
N VAL A 121 -3.92 -5.22 -9.10
CA VAL A 121 -5.22 -5.03 -8.44
C VAL A 121 -6.10 -6.28 -8.53
N ASP A 122 -6.16 -6.92 -9.70
CA ASP A 122 -6.92 -8.16 -9.88
C ASP A 122 -6.37 -9.31 -9.00
N ALA A 123 -5.04 -9.44 -8.91
CA ALA A 123 -4.39 -10.44 -8.07
C ALA A 123 -4.62 -10.17 -6.58
N ILE A 124 -4.59 -8.89 -6.16
CA ILE A 124 -4.91 -8.49 -4.78
C ILE A 124 -6.37 -8.85 -4.47
N GLY A 125 -7.31 -8.46 -5.34
CA GLY A 125 -8.73 -8.75 -5.17
C GLY A 125 -9.02 -10.26 -5.08
N TYR A 126 -8.36 -11.07 -5.92
CA TYR A 126 -8.45 -12.52 -5.86
C TYR A 126 -7.91 -13.07 -4.53
N SER A 127 -6.75 -12.58 -4.09
CA SER A 127 -6.13 -13.00 -2.84
C SER A 127 -6.99 -12.65 -1.62
N LEU A 128 -7.58 -11.45 -1.61
CA LEU A 128 -8.52 -11.02 -0.56
C LEU A 128 -9.78 -11.90 -0.52
N ALA A 129 -10.37 -12.19 -1.68
CA ALA A 129 -11.54 -13.06 -1.75
C ALA A 129 -11.23 -14.48 -1.22
N THR A 130 -10.06 -15.03 -1.60
CA THR A 130 -9.59 -16.33 -1.13
C THR A 130 -9.30 -16.33 0.36
N TRP A 131 -8.63 -15.28 0.87
CA TRP A 131 -8.38 -15.12 2.29
C TRP A 131 -9.67 -14.99 3.09
N ASN A 132 -10.64 -14.19 2.61
CA ASN A 132 -11.94 -14.03 3.27
C ASN A 132 -12.74 -15.33 3.29
N GLN A 133 -12.66 -16.15 2.25
CA GLN A 133 -13.30 -17.48 2.21
C GLN A 133 -12.71 -18.43 3.25
N ALA A 134 -11.41 -18.33 3.53
CA ALA A 134 -10.71 -19.22 4.46
C ALA A 134 -10.78 -18.75 5.92
N TYR A 135 -10.77 -17.45 6.16
CA TYR A 135 -10.56 -16.84 7.48
C TYR A 135 -11.57 -15.76 7.84
N GLY A 136 -12.38 -15.30 6.90
CA GLY A 136 -13.45 -14.34 7.13
C GLY A 136 -14.73 -15.01 7.60
N ASN A 137 -15.67 -14.20 8.06
CA ASN A 137 -17.00 -14.70 8.35
C ASN A 137 -17.74 -14.96 7.03
N SER A 138 -18.65 -15.94 7.09
CA SER A 138 -19.43 -16.50 5.99
C SER A 138 -20.41 -15.54 5.30
N VAL A 139 -20.12 -14.24 5.30
CA VAL A 139 -20.88 -13.25 4.52
C VAL A 139 -20.55 -13.45 3.04
N ASN A 140 -21.57 -13.64 2.22
CA ASN A 140 -21.39 -13.76 0.78
C ASN A 140 -21.04 -12.39 0.17
N ILE A 141 -19.74 -12.01 0.24
CA ILE A 141 -19.21 -10.79 -0.33
C ILE A 141 -18.95 -11.02 -1.81
N PRO A 142 -19.53 -10.22 -2.72
CA PRO A 142 -19.29 -10.40 -4.15
C PRO A 142 -17.83 -10.09 -4.51
N ARG A 143 -17.28 -10.78 -5.51
CA ARG A 143 -15.91 -10.62 -5.97
C ARG A 143 -15.57 -9.15 -6.30
N SER A 144 -16.51 -8.44 -6.92
CA SER A 144 -16.34 -7.03 -7.27
C SER A 144 -16.04 -6.12 -6.07
N TYR A 145 -16.50 -6.49 -4.87
CA TYR A 145 -16.17 -5.75 -3.65
C TYR A 145 -14.69 -5.87 -3.28
N PHE A 146 -14.11 -7.06 -3.44
CA PHE A 146 -12.68 -7.27 -3.22
C PHE A 146 -11.83 -6.59 -4.29
N ASP A 147 -12.33 -6.55 -5.54
CA ASP A 147 -11.68 -5.83 -6.63
C ASP A 147 -11.67 -4.32 -6.37
N ASP A 148 -12.76 -3.75 -5.84
CA ASP A 148 -12.82 -2.36 -5.39
C ASP A 148 -11.85 -2.09 -4.24
N LEU A 149 -11.86 -2.94 -3.23
CA LEU A 149 -10.99 -2.80 -2.06
C LEU A 149 -9.51 -2.90 -2.43
N ALA A 150 -9.17 -3.69 -3.43
CA ALA A 150 -7.80 -3.87 -3.92
C ALA A 150 -7.15 -2.57 -4.44
N TRP A 151 -7.95 -1.56 -4.80
CA TRP A 151 -7.47 -0.23 -5.16
C TRP A 151 -6.97 0.60 -3.98
N GLY A 152 -7.16 0.15 -2.75
CA GLY A 152 -6.71 0.90 -1.57
C GLY A 152 -5.22 1.23 -1.61
N GLY A 153 -4.89 2.51 -1.38
CA GLY A 153 -3.53 3.04 -1.50
C GLY A 153 -3.13 3.45 -2.93
N LEU A 154 -3.93 3.11 -3.97
CA LEU A 154 -3.61 3.36 -5.38
C LEU A 154 -4.55 4.39 -6.04
N THR A 155 -5.48 4.98 -5.30
CA THR A 155 -6.56 5.78 -5.87
C THR A 155 -6.20 7.24 -6.05
N PHE A 156 -5.56 7.87 -5.06
CA PHE A 156 -5.28 9.32 -5.08
C PHE A 156 -3.94 9.66 -4.44
N SER A 157 -3.35 10.77 -4.90
CA SER A 157 -2.14 11.36 -4.33
C SER A 157 -2.43 12.38 -3.24
N GLN A 158 -3.61 13.03 -3.29
CA GLN A 158 -4.03 14.06 -2.33
C GLN A 158 -5.54 14.03 -2.13
N HIS A 159 -5.97 14.34 -0.91
CA HIS A 159 -7.37 14.58 -0.56
C HIS A 159 -7.49 15.90 0.18
N ASN A 160 -8.34 16.80 -0.33
CA ASN A 160 -8.69 18.03 0.35
C ASN A 160 -9.95 17.79 1.20
N SER A 161 -9.77 17.62 2.51
CA SER A 161 -10.87 17.33 3.44
C SER A 161 -11.89 18.46 3.57
N THR A 162 -11.51 19.72 3.26
CA THR A 162 -12.42 20.87 3.33
C THR A 162 -13.40 20.88 2.15
N THR A 163 -12.93 20.54 0.95
CA THR A 163 -13.75 20.54 -0.29
C THR A 163 -14.19 19.16 -0.69
N ASN A 164 -13.73 18.10 -0.01
CA ASN A 164 -13.91 16.69 -0.34
C ASN A 164 -13.46 16.34 -1.78
N GLN A 165 -12.39 17.00 -2.25
CA GLN A 165 -11.86 16.78 -3.58
C GLN A 165 -10.63 15.88 -3.54
N TYR A 166 -10.58 14.92 -4.46
CA TYR A 166 -9.45 14.00 -4.64
C TYR A 166 -8.62 14.41 -5.86
N THR A 167 -7.32 14.39 -5.71
CA THR A 167 -6.37 14.37 -6.83
C THR A 167 -6.04 12.91 -7.13
N TRP A 168 -6.78 12.33 -8.08
CA TRP A 168 -6.64 10.92 -8.43
C TRP A 168 -5.28 10.64 -9.10
N HIS A 169 -4.74 9.44 -8.88
CA HIS A 169 -3.59 8.98 -9.65
C HIS A 169 -3.94 8.79 -11.13
N ASP A 170 -3.01 9.13 -12.02
CA ASP A 170 -3.24 9.12 -13.48
C ASP A 170 -3.66 7.75 -13.98
N VAL A 171 -2.97 6.69 -13.55
CA VAL A 171 -3.30 5.31 -13.96
C VAL A 171 -4.65 4.87 -13.41
N PHE A 172 -5.04 5.32 -12.20
CA PHE A 172 -6.39 5.05 -11.69
C PHE A 172 -7.46 5.73 -12.54
N GLN A 173 -7.25 6.98 -12.94
CA GLN A 173 -8.17 7.68 -13.86
C GLN A 173 -8.26 7.03 -15.25
N GLU A 174 -7.12 6.54 -15.76
CA GLU A 174 -7.05 5.84 -17.03
C GLU A 174 -7.84 4.52 -17.00
N LEU A 175 -7.68 3.73 -15.94
CA LEU A 175 -8.31 2.41 -15.79
C LEU A 175 -9.76 2.48 -15.29
N VAL A 176 -10.12 3.53 -14.56
CA VAL A 176 -11.47 3.82 -14.05
C VAL A 176 -11.91 5.22 -14.51
N PRO A 177 -12.32 5.39 -15.78
CA PRO A 177 -12.62 6.70 -16.36
C PRO A 177 -13.79 7.43 -15.69
N SER A 178 -14.78 6.68 -15.18
CA SER A 178 -15.96 7.25 -14.53
C SER A 178 -15.62 7.78 -13.13
N GLU A 179 -15.85 9.07 -12.90
CA GLU A 179 -15.66 9.68 -11.59
C GLU A 179 -16.62 9.08 -10.54
N THR A 180 -17.85 8.80 -10.92
CA THR A 180 -18.83 8.13 -10.04
C THR A 180 -18.30 6.77 -9.58
N GLU A 181 -17.68 6.02 -10.49
CA GLU A 181 -17.07 4.73 -10.17
C GLU A 181 -15.87 4.88 -9.23
N ARG A 182 -14.99 5.87 -9.48
CA ARG A 182 -13.86 6.17 -8.59
C ARG A 182 -14.31 6.53 -7.18
N ILE A 183 -15.36 7.36 -7.05
CA ILE A 183 -15.93 7.72 -5.75
C ILE A 183 -16.53 6.49 -5.07
N ARG A 184 -17.23 5.61 -5.81
CA ARG A 184 -17.79 4.37 -5.28
C ARG A 184 -16.70 3.45 -4.73
N ILE A 185 -15.63 3.25 -5.48
CA ILE A 185 -14.45 2.48 -5.06
C ILE A 185 -13.84 3.08 -3.80
N GLN A 186 -13.63 4.41 -3.78
CA GLN A 186 -13.06 5.08 -2.62
C GLN A 186 -13.94 4.95 -1.36
N ASN A 187 -15.27 4.96 -1.52
CA ASN A 187 -16.18 4.74 -0.40
C ASN A 187 -16.05 3.32 0.17
N VAL A 188 -15.87 2.30 -0.66
CA VAL A 188 -15.61 0.92 -0.19
C VAL A 188 -14.32 0.89 0.64
N ILE A 189 -13.26 1.53 0.17
CA ILE A 189 -11.97 1.60 0.86
C ILE A 189 -12.10 2.32 2.21
N ASN A 190 -12.76 3.48 2.22
CA ASN A 190 -12.95 4.28 3.42
C ASN A 190 -13.81 3.56 4.47
N ASN A 191 -14.90 2.92 4.05
CA ASN A 191 -15.78 2.19 4.95
C ASN A 191 -15.03 1.04 5.66
N GLU A 192 -14.19 0.30 4.93
CA GLU A 192 -13.37 -0.77 5.51
C GLU A 192 -12.25 -0.23 6.40
N ALA A 193 -11.66 0.92 6.06
CA ALA A 193 -10.60 1.53 6.86
C ALA A 193 -11.07 2.10 8.19
N ASN A 194 -12.37 2.41 8.33
CA ASN A 194 -12.96 3.03 9.51
C ASN A 194 -14.06 2.17 10.15
N ASP A 195 -14.19 0.90 9.78
CA ASP A 195 -15.24 -0.01 10.25
C ASP A 195 -16.65 0.63 10.20
N GLU A 196 -16.96 1.32 9.09
CA GLU A 196 -18.23 2.00 8.96
C GLU A 196 -19.38 1.02 8.65
N TYR A 197 -20.62 1.46 8.85
CA TYR A 197 -21.83 0.63 8.70
C TYR A 197 -21.90 -0.15 7.37
N SER A 198 -21.29 0.36 6.30
CA SER A 198 -21.26 -0.29 4.99
C SER A 198 -20.07 -1.24 4.78
N ALA A 199 -19.16 -1.33 5.74
CA ALA A 199 -18.06 -2.29 5.72
C ALA A 199 -18.60 -3.72 5.72
N LYS A 200 -17.87 -4.63 5.10
CA LYS A 200 -18.20 -6.05 5.02
C LYS A 200 -17.20 -6.93 5.77
N GLY A 201 -16.04 -6.38 6.07
CA GLY A 201 -15.07 -6.98 6.96
C GLY A 201 -15.51 -6.92 8.41
N GLU A 202 -14.94 -7.78 9.24
CA GLU A 202 -15.17 -7.76 10.69
C GLU A 202 -14.19 -6.79 11.35
N PRO A 203 -14.58 -6.11 12.44
CA PRO A 203 -13.65 -5.37 13.27
C PRO A 203 -12.58 -6.31 13.85
N CYS A 204 -11.45 -5.73 14.22
CA CYS A 204 -10.33 -6.48 14.84
C CYS A 204 -10.51 -6.76 16.34
N ASN A 205 -11.57 -6.23 16.96
CA ASN A 205 -11.83 -6.29 18.42
C ASN A 205 -12.50 -7.60 18.83
#